data_3b0658b5221bf9360c6f86f96b6abade
#
_entry.id   3b0658b5221bf9360c6f86f96b6abade
#
_cell.length_a   1.000
_cell.length_b   1.000
_cell.length_c   1.000
_cell.angle_alpha   90.00
_cell.angle_beta   90.00
_cell.angle_gamma   90.00
#
_symmetry.space_group_name_H-M   'P 1'
#
loop_
_entity.id
_entity.type
_entity.pdbx_description
1 polymer ?
#
loop_
_entity_poly.entity_id
_entity_poly.type
_entity_poly.pdbx_seq_one_letter_code
_entity_poly.pdbx_strand_id
1 'polypeptide(L)'
;ATQQVLASLDWIAEEKEAKTFYLIGSDYIWPRASNKIARTHIEEHLGGSVVGEDYFPLGHTSFNSVINRIRLRKPDVVFASVVGGSNVAFYRQLKAAGLDMTSEDFNLLTISVTEDEVLGIGGENIEGALASMKYFQSLDNPNNEAFVKAFKARWGEDAVIGDVTQAAYLGPWLWKAAVEAAGSFDVDRVREHSPGIELDTAPEGYVRIHQNHHLWSRARIAEAQADGQFKVLYETEELMEPNPFPEGYQ
;
A
#
# COMPACT_ATOMS: atom_id res chain seq x y z
N ALA A 1 -6.66 -2.37 -4.01
CA ALA A 1 -5.59 -3.37 -3.93
C ALA A 1 -4.99 -3.67 -5.31
N THR A 2 -5.77 -4.04 -6.32
CA THR A 2 -5.26 -4.42 -7.65
C THR A 2 -4.34 -3.36 -8.27
N GLN A 3 -4.75 -2.09 -8.29
CA GLN A 3 -3.94 -0.97 -8.78
C GLN A 3 -2.57 -0.90 -8.08
N GLN A 4 -2.54 -1.02 -6.76
CA GLN A 4 -1.35 -1.02 -5.93
C GLN A 4 -0.42 -2.21 -6.24
N VAL A 5 -1.00 -3.41 -6.32
CA VAL A 5 -0.24 -4.66 -6.55
C VAL A 5 0.40 -4.64 -7.93
N LEU A 6 -0.37 -4.37 -8.98
CA LEU A 6 0.14 -4.45 -10.36
C LEU A 6 1.20 -3.38 -10.61
N ALA A 7 0.90 -2.10 -10.32
CA ALA A 7 1.85 -1.01 -10.53
C ALA A 7 3.18 -1.21 -9.80
N SER A 8 3.13 -1.73 -8.57
CA SER A 8 4.36 -1.93 -7.79
C SER A 8 5.19 -3.12 -8.25
N LEU A 9 4.55 -4.17 -8.74
CA LEU A 9 5.25 -5.33 -9.28
C LEU A 9 5.90 -5.01 -10.64
N ASP A 10 5.20 -4.25 -11.50
CA ASP A 10 5.76 -3.77 -12.77
C ASP A 10 7.01 -2.91 -12.49
N TRP A 11 6.87 -1.93 -11.62
CA TRP A 11 7.95 -1.01 -11.28
C TRP A 11 9.17 -1.73 -10.66
N ILE A 12 8.96 -2.63 -9.67
CA ILE A 12 10.10 -3.28 -9.01
C ILE A 12 10.76 -4.33 -9.92
N ALA A 13 10.00 -4.97 -10.79
CA ALA A 13 10.55 -5.91 -11.77
C ALA A 13 11.46 -5.18 -12.77
N GLU A 14 11.10 -3.97 -13.19
CA GLU A 14 11.89 -3.14 -14.10
C GLU A 14 13.07 -2.49 -13.37
N GLU A 15 12.83 -1.78 -12.28
CA GLU A 15 13.83 -0.98 -11.56
C GLU A 15 14.92 -1.83 -10.90
N LYS A 16 14.55 -3.01 -10.40
CA LYS A 16 15.47 -3.93 -9.71
C LYS A 16 15.82 -5.17 -10.53
N GLU A 17 15.39 -5.25 -11.79
CA GLU A 17 15.54 -6.45 -12.65
C GLU A 17 15.07 -7.74 -11.95
N ALA A 18 14.07 -7.62 -11.04
CA ALA A 18 13.63 -8.69 -10.16
C ALA A 18 12.92 -9.81 -10.91
N LYS A 19 13.31 -11.07 -10.64
CA LYS A 19 12.77 -12.29 -11.25
C LYS A 19 12.18 -13.27 -10.24
N THR A 20 12.66 -13.24 -9.00
CA THR A 20 12.26 -14.19 -7.96
C THR A 20 11.59 -13.46 -6.79
N PHE A 21 10.41 -13.94 -6.40
CA PHE A 21 9.58 -13.30 -5.40
C PHE A 21 9.21 -14.28 -4.27
N TYR A 22 9.22 -13.78 -3.05
CA TYR A 22 8.67 -14.49 -1.89
C TYR A 22 7.46 -13.73 -1.38
N LEU A 23 6.29 -14.39 -1.35
CA LEU A 23 5.04 -13.77 -0.92
C LEU A 23 4.80 -14.09 0.56
N ILE A 24 4.51 -13.07 1.37
CA ILE A 24 4.16 -13.25 2.79
C ILE A 24 2.96 -12.39 3.14
N GLY A 25 2.01 -12.92 3.91
CA GLY A 25 0.82 -12.18 4.31
C GLY A 25 0.19 -12.63 5.62
N SER A 26 -0.68 -11.82 6.15
CA SER A 26 -1.59 -12.23 7.21
C SER A 26 -2.66 -13.17 6.66
N ASP A 27 -3.10 -14.14 7.47
CA ASP A 27 -4.00 -15.20 7.04
C ASP A 27 -5.47 -14.76 7.09
N TYR A 28 -5.89 -13.97 6.08
CA TYR A 28 -7.28 -13.65 5.82
C TYR A 28 -7.49 -13.27 4.33
N ILE A 29 -8.71 -12.96 3.94
CA ILE A 29 -9.10 -12.84 2.52
C ILE A 29 -8.27 -11.83 1.72
N TRP A 30 -7.96 -10.64 2.28
CA TRP A 30 -7.28 -9.59 1.53
C TRP A 30 -5.84 -9.93 1.14
N PRO A 31 -4.93 -10.40 2.05
CA PRO A 31 -3.59 -10.85 1.65
C PRO A 31 -3.61 -12.03 0.69
N ARG A 32 -4.51 -12.99 0.92
CA ARG A 32 -4.63 -14.16 0.03
C ARG A 32 -5.06 -13.78 -1.38
N ALA A 33 -6.04 -12.87 -1.51
CA ALA A 33 -6.46 -12.36 -2.81
C ALA A 33 -5.36 -11.51 -3.47
N SER A 34 -4.69 -10.64 -2.71
CA SER A 34 -3.59 -9.82 -3.21
C SER A 34 -2.41 -10.67 -3.68
N ASN A 35 -2.02 -11.68 -2.92
CA ASN A 35 -0.93 -12.59 -3.29
C ASN A 35 -1.29 -13.48 -4.48
N LYS A 36 -2.57 -13.89 -4.62
CA LYS A 36 -3.03 -14.58 -5.83
C LYS A 36 -2.85 -13.71 -7.07
N ILE A 37 -3.28 -12.44 -7.00
CA ILE A 37 -3.07 -11.47 -8.08
C ILE A 37 -1.57 -11.29 -8.35
N ALA A 38 -0.77 -11.09 -7.30
CA ALA A 38 0.67 -10.92 -7.42
C ALA A 38 1.35 -12.13 -8.09
N ARG A 39 1.01 -13.35 -7.66
CA ARG A 39 1.53 -14.58 -8.25
C ARG A 39 1.22 -14.67 -9.75
N THR A 40 -0.05 -14.51 -10.11
CA THR A 40 -0.46 -14.55 -11.53
C THR A 40 0.31 -13.51 -12.35
N HIS A 41 0.44 -12.28 -11.83
CA HIS A 41 1.15 -11.22 -12.53
C HIS A 41 2.64 -11.53 -12.70
N ILE A 42 3.30 -12.00 -11.64
CA ILE A 42 4.72 -12.37 -11.65
C ILE A 42 4.98 -13.51 -12.66
N GLU A 43 4.16 -14.58 -12.61
CA GLU A 43 4.43 -15.79 -13.37
C GLU A 43 3.97 -15.70 -14.84
N GLU A 44 2.85 -15.01 -15.12
CA GLU A 44 2.26 -14.96 -16.45
C GLU A 44 2.58 -13.68 -17.24
N HIS A 45 2.87 -12.56 -16.57
CA HIS A 45 3.11 -11.28 -17.24
C HIS A 45 4.55 -10.77 -17.12
N LEU A 46 5.22 -10.99 -15.97
CA LEU A 46 6.59 -10.52 -15.76
C LEU A 46 7.66 -11.57 -16.11
N GLY A 47 7.26 -12.82 -16.37
CA GLY A 47 8.19 -13.92 -16.62
C GLY A 47 9.07 -14.26 -15.42
N GLY A 48 8.64 -13.88 -14.22
CA GLY A 48 9.27 -14.17 -12.94
C GLY A 48 8.78 -15.49 -12.33
N SER A 49 9.16 -15.73 -11.09
CA SER A 49 8.74 -16.92 -10.34
C SER A 49 8.51 -16.62 -8.86
N VAL A 50 7.50 -17.26 -8.26
CA VAL A 50 7.25 -17.21 -6.82
C VAL A 50 7.96 -18.37 -6.16
N VAL A 51 9.06 -18.08 -5.46
CA VAL A 51 9.91 -19.09 -4.81
C VAL A 51 9.44 -19.52 -3.43
N GLY A 52 8.45 -18.85 -2.86
CA GLY A 52 7.82 -19.20 -1.60
C GLY A 52 6.59 -18.35 -1.31
N GLU A 53 5.69 -18.90 -0.48
CA GLU A 53 4.49 -18.22 -0.04
C GLU A 53 4.08 -18.71 1.34
N ASP A 54 3.89 -17.79 2.29
CA ASP A 54 3.50 -18.10 3.67
C ASP A 54 2.45 -17.14 4.19
N TYR A 55 1.55 -17.66 5.04
CA TYR A 55 0.53 -16.88 5.71
C TYR A 55 0.55 -17.12 7.23
N PHE A 56 0.28 -16.07 7.99
CA PHE A 56 0.31 -16.10 9.44
C PHE A 56 -0.98 -15.54 10.04
N PRO A 57 -1.52 -16.11 11.11
CA PRO A 57 -2.68 -15.58 11.79
C PRO A 57 -2.50 -14.10 12.18
N LEU A 58 -3.59 -13.34 12.22
CA LEU A 58 -3.56 -11.97 12.76
C LEU A 58 -3.00 -11.97 14.19
N GLY A 59 -2.10 -11.04 14.49
CA GLY A 59 -1.42 -10.97 15.78
C GLY A 59 -0.24 -11.94 15.96
N HIS A 60 0.17 -12.62 14.89
CA HIS A 60 1.36 -13.50 14.94
C HIS A 60 2.63 -12.71 15.24
N THR A 61 3.51 -13.26 16.09
CA THR A 61 4.71 -12.57 16.58
C THR A 61 6.02 -13.35 16.39
N SER A 62 6.00 -14.52 15.74
CA SER A 62 7.19 -15.36 15.57
C SER A 62 7.48 -15.67 14.10
N PHE A 63 8.32 -14.87 13.48
CA PHE A 63 8.65 -14.95 12.04
C PHE A 63 10.00 -15.62 11.74
N ASN A 64 10.76 -16.05 12.76
CA ASN A 64 12.11 -16.60 12.57
C ASN A 64 12.17 -17.75 11.53
N SER A 65 11.16 -18.63 11.51
CA SER A 65 11.11 -19.75 10.58
C SER A 65 10.99 -19.29 9.11
N VAL A 66 10.10 -18.34 8.82
CA VAL A 66 9.95 -17.81 7.44
C VAL A 66 11.14 -16.95 7.05
N ILE A 67 11.68 -16.15 7.96
CA ILE A 67 12.90 -15.36 7.74
C ILE A 67 14.08 -16.25 7.35
N ASN A 68 14.24 -17.38 8.01
CA ASN A 68 15.27 -18.36 7.64
C ASN A 68 15.02 -18.95 6.24
N ARG A 69 13.76 -19.21 5.85
CA ARG A 69 13.43 -19.65 4.49
C ARG A 69 13.75 -18.56 3.45
N ILE A 70 13.41 -17.32 3.73
CA ILE A 70 13.75 -16.17 2.86
C ILE A 70 15.27 -16.08 2.66
N ARG A 71 16.05 -16.16 3.75
CA ARG A 71 17.53 -16.14 3.67
C ARG A 71 18.12 -17.29 2.86
N LEU A 72 17.53 -18.47 2.93
CA LEU A 72 17.98 -19.65 2.18
C LEU A 72 17.61 -19.56 0.69
N ARG A 73 16.42 -19.02 0.38
CA ARG A 73 15.92 -18.92 -0.98
C ARG A 73 16.45 -17.71 -1.74
N LYS A 74 16.84 -16.67 -1.00
CA LYS A 74 17.39 -15.42 -1.55
C LYS A 74 16.54 -14.86 -2.69
N PRO A 75 15.24 -14.58 -2.48
CA PRO A 75 14.42 -13.96 -3.49
C PRO A 75 14.95 -12.55 -3.79
N ASP A 76 14.77 -12.07 -5.02
CA ASP A 76 15.08 -10.68 -5.37
C ASP A 76 14.17 -9.70 -4.62
N VAL A 77 12.92 -10.12 -4.35
CA VAL A 77 11.92 -9.31 -3.65
C VAL A 77 11.12 -10.15 -2.66
N VAL A 78 10.95 -9.65 -1.44
CA VAL A 78 9.92 -10.10 -0.51
C VAL A 78 8.70 -9.19 -0.67
N PHE A 79 7.58 -9.73 -1.16
CA PHE A 79 6.31 -9.02 -1.27
C PHE A 79 5.48 -9.28 -0.02
N ALA A 80 5.24 -8.23 0.77
CA ALA A 80 4.66 -8.33 2.11
C ALA A 80 3.27 -7.69 2.21
N SER A 81 2.30 -8.48 2.64
CA SER A 81 0.93 -8.06 2.99
C SER A 81 0.58 -8.43 4.45
N VAL A 82 1.56 -8.32 5.34
CA VAL A 82 1.42 -8.49 6.80
C VAL A 82 0.76 -7.24 7.37
N VAL A 83 -0.21 -7.40 8.29
CA VAL A 83 -0.98 -6.26 8.83
C VAL A 83 -0.97 -6.19 10.34
N GLY A 84 -1.27 -4.98 10.85
CA GLY A 84 -1.47 -4.71 12.27
C GLY A 84 -0.24 -4.96 13.12
N GLY A 85 -0.44 -5.39 14.38
CA GLY A 85 0.65 -5.60 15.34
C GLY A 85 1.69 -6.66 14.94
N SER A 86 1.36 -7.54 13.99
CA SER A 86 2.30 -8.50 13.41
C SER A 86 3.47 -7.83 12.69
N ASN A 87 3.26 -6.64 12.10
CA ASN A 87 4.31 -5.87 11.44
C ASN A 87 5.47 -5.54 12.38
N VAL A 88 5.18 -5.17 13.63
CA VAL A 88 6.21 -4.84 14.62
C VAL A 88 7.19 -5.99 14.81
N ALA A 89 6.67 -7.20 14.99
CA ALA A 89 7.49 -8.39 15.16
C ALA A 89 8.21 -8.78 13.86
N PHE A 90 7.53 -8.69 12.72
CA PHE A 90 8.08 -9.07 11.43
C PHE A 90 9.30 -8.21 11.06
N TYR A 91 9.16 -6.89 11.03
CA TYR A 91 10.26 -6.00 10.64
C TYR A 91 11.43 -6.03 11.62
N ARG A 92 11.17 -6.06 12.95
CA ARG A 92 12.23 -6.18 13.94
C ARG A 92 13.02 -7.49 13.82
N GLN A 93 12.35 -8.59 13.52
CA GLN A 93 13.00 -9.88 13.32
C GLN A 93 13.76 -9.96 11.99
N LEU A 94 13.27 -9.33 10.92
CA LEU A 94 14.02 -9.17 9.67
C LEU A 94 15.35 -8.44 9.91
N LYS A 95 15.29 -7.28 10.56
CA LYS A 95 16.50 -6.51 10.91
C LYS A 95 17.46 -7.30 11.82
N ALA A 96 16.94 -7.93 12.86
CA ALA A 96 17.74 -8.76 13.77
C ALA A 96 18.41 -9.96 13.07
N ALA A 97 17.82 -10.46 11.98
CA ALA A 97 18.38 -11.51 11.14
C ALA A 97 19.42 -11.02 10.12
N GLY A 98 19.67 -9.70 10.08
CA GLY A 98 20.63 -9.08 9.15
C GLY A 98 20.11 -8.96 7.73
N LEU A 99 18.78 -8.97 7.52
CA LEU A 99 18.17 -8.62 6.24
C LEU A 99 18.00 -7.10 6.19
N ASP A 100 18.97 -6.46 5.53
CA ASP A 100 19.09 -5.01 5.46
C ASP A 100 18.40 -4.49 4.20
N MET A 101 17.27 -3.79 4.39
CA MET A 101 16.47 -3.23 3.30
C MET A 101 17.08 -1.98 2.67
N THR A 102 18.12 -1.40 3.29
CA THR A 102 18.92 -0.31 2.68
C THR A 102 19.98 -0.84 1.72
N SER A 103 20.21 -2.15 1.70
CA SER A 103 21.16 -2.82 0.82
C SER A 103 20.51 -3.14 -0.54
N GLU A 104 21.29 -3.09 -1.61
CA GLU A 104 20.86 -3.52 -2.94
C GLU A 104 20.59 -5.05 -3.02
N ASP A 105 21.11 -5.82 -2.04
CA ASP A 105 20.99 -7.28 -2.00
C ASP A 105 19.65 -7.79 -1.47
N PHE A 106 18.81 -6.93 -0.87
CA PHE A 106 17.55 -7.33 -0.26
C PHE A 106 16.45 -6.28 -0.45
N ASN A 107 15.46 -6.58 -1.26
CA ASN A 107 14.30 -5.72 -1.46
C ASN A 107 13.07 -6.27 -0.74
N LEU A 108 12.39 -5.42 0.03
CA LEU A 108 11.09 -5.69 0.59
C LEU A 108 10.09 -4.67 0.05
N LEU A 109 9.02 -5.15 -0.55
CA LEU A 109 7.91 -4.35 -1.05
C LEU A 109 6.66 -4.66 -0.23
N THR A 110 6.13 -3.68 0.49
CA THR A 110 4.88 -3.82 1.24
C THR A 110 3.72 -3.09 0.57
N ILE A 111 2.50 -3.63 0.77
CA ILE A 111 1.24 -3.00 0.39
C ILE A 111 0.35 -2.72 1.61
N SER A 112 0.92 -2.69 2.81
CA SER A 112 0.18 -2.63 4.07
C SER A 112 0.84 -1.80 5.18
N VAL A 113 1.89 -1.05 4.86
CA VAL A 113 2.60 -0.21 5.84
C VAL A 113 2.80 1.18 5.28
N THR A 114 2.40 2.17 6.06
CA THR A 114 2.68 3.59 5.87
C THR A 114 3.08 4.24 7.20
N GLU A 115 3.07 5.55 7.30
CA GLU A 115 3.55 6.31 8.45
C GLU A 115 2.89 5.88 9.78
N ASP A 116 1.60 5.54 9.75
CA ASP A 116 0.85 5.12 10.95
C ASP A 116 1.42 3.83 11.56
N GLU A 117 1.73 2.83 10.71
CA GLU A 117 2.28 1.56 11.15
C GLU A 117 3.74 1.71 11.62
N VAL A 118 4.49 2.62 11.02
CA VAL A 118 5.90 2.86 11.38
C VAL A 118 6.04 3.37 12.81
N LEU A 119 5.04 4.06 13.36
CA LEU A 119 5.04 4.45 14.78
C LEU A 119 5.23 3.24 15.72
N GLY A 120 4.64 2.12 15.39
CA GLY A 120 4.76 0.89 16.18
C GLY A 120 6.02 0.07 15.84
N ILE A 121 6.40 0.04 14.57
CA ILE A 121 7.56 -0.71 14.07
C ILE A 121 8.87 -0.07 14.54
N GLY A 122 8.97 1.26 14.44
CA GLY A 122 10.19 2.06 14.55
C GLY A 122 10.83 2.26 13.17
N GLY A 123 11.08 3.51 12.78
CA GLY A 123 11.64 3.86 11.47
C GLY A 123 12.93 3.11 11.17
N GLU A 124 13.80 2.97 12.17
CA GLU A 124 15.06 2.24 12.07
C GLU A 124 14.91 0.75 11.74
N ASN A 125 13.75 0.16 11.98
CA ASN A 125 13.49 -1.25 11.69
C ASN A 125 12.93 -1.50 10.30
N ILE A 126 12.47 -0.46 9.60
CA ILE A 126 11.84 -0.55 8.28
C ILE A 126 12.55 0.30 7.23
N GLU A 127 13.53 1.09 7.60
CA GLU A 127 14.31 1.93 6.68
C GLU A 127 14.76 1.15 5.44
N GLY A 128 14.55 1.73 4.26
CA GLY A 128 14.84 1.12 2.97
C GLY A 128 13.73 0.21 2.42
N ALA A 129 12.71 -0.16 3.22
CA ALA A 129 11.57 -0.89 2.70
C ALA A 129 10.77 -0.04 1.71
N LEU A 130 10.33 -0.66 0.62
CA LEU A 130 9.45 -0.04 -0.36
C LEU A 130 7.99 -0.26 0.02
N ALA A 131 7.17 0.77 -0.12
CA ALA A 131 5.73 0.68 0.09
C ALA A 131 4.97 1.16 -1.16
N SER A 132 3.90 0.45 -1.53
CA SER A 132 3.02 0.86 -2.61
C SER A 132 1.65 1.26 -2.07
N MET A 133 1.33 2.56 -2.17
CA MET A 133 0.08 3.16 -1.69
C MET A 133 -0.40 4.23 -2.65
N LYS A 134 -1.59 4.79 -2.40
CA LYS A 134 -2.10 5.95 -3.13
C LYS A 134 -1.72 7.28 -2.46
N TYR A 135 -1.39 7.26 -1.18
CA TYR A 135 -1.05 8.44 -0.38
C TYR A 135 0.15 8.17 0.52
N PHE A 136 0.99 9.18 0.67
CA PHE A 136 2.03 9.33 1.69
C PHE A 136 1.98 10.76 2.23
N GLN A 137 2.26 10.94 3.53
CA GLN A 137 2.24 12.27 4.17
C GLN A 137 3.20 13.25 3.50
N SER A 138 4.26 12.75 2.89
CA SER A 138 5.30 13.53 2.20
C SER A 138 4.91 14.03 0.80
N LEU A 139 3.68 13.79 0.33
CA LEU A 139 3.24 14.28 -0.97
C LEU A 139 3.32 15.81 -1.05
N ASP A 140 4.01 16.30 -2.09
CA ASP A 140 4.21 17.71 -2.35
C ASP A 140 3.07 18.25 -3.26
N ASN A 141 1.98 18.67 -2.61
CA ASN A 141 0.90 19.40 -3.26
C ASN A 141 0.12 20.26 -2.24
N PRO A 142 -0.50 21.38 -2.68
CA PRO A 142 -1.16 22.35 -1.78
C PRO A 142 -2.29 21.74 -0.92
N ASN A 143 -3.02 20.75 -1.45
CA ASN A 143 -4.12 20.10 -0.72
C ASN A 143 -3.56 19.28 0.45
N ASN A 144 -2.48 18.55 0.20
CA ASN A 144 -1.80 17.78 1.24
C ASN A 144 -1.18 18.66 2.30
N GLU A 145 -0.49 19.73 1.92
CA GLU A 145 0.08 20.69 2.86
C GLU A 145 -1.00 21.26 3.81
N ALA A 146 -2.14 21.68 3.25
CA ALA A 146 -3.26 22.20 4.03
C ALA A 146 -3.85 21.13 4.96
N PHE A 147 -3.98 19.89 4.48
CA PHE A 147 -4.50 18.76 5.25
C PHE A 147 -3.57 18.39 6.40
N VAL A 148 -2.28 18.20 6.13
CA VAL A 148 -1.27 17.86 7.16
C VAL A 148 -1.20 18.96 8.22
N LYS A 149 -1.19 20.23 7.81
CA LYS A 149 -1.20 21.37 8.73
C LYS A 149 -2.43 21.37 9.65
N ALA A 150 -3.63 21.16 9.07
CA ALA A 150 -4.87 21.13 9.84
C ALA A 150 -4.93 19.91 10.78
N PHE A 151 -4.44 18.76 10.34
CA PHE A 151 -4.38 17.54 11.13
C PHE A 151 -3.46 17.72 12.35
N LYS A 152 -2.24 18.19 12.13
CA LYS A 152 -1.26 18.45 13.20
C LYS A 152 -1.73 19.53 14.18
N ALA A 153 -2.36 20.59 13.69
CA ALA A 153 -2.97 21.63 14.56
C ALA A 153 -4.06 21.05 15.49
N ARG A 154 -4.74 19.99 15.07
CA ARG A 154 -5.81 19.33 15.83
C ARG A 154 -5.30 18.25 16.78
N TRP A 155 -4.31 17.46 16.36
CA TRP A 155 -3.89 16.23 17.04
C TRP A 155 -2.47 16.30 17.62
N GLY A 156 -1.71 17.37 17.36
CA GLY A 156 -0.35 17.60 17.82
C GLY A 156 0.67 17.52 16.69
N GLU A 157 1.81 18.20 16.88
CA GLU A 157 2.87 18.29 15.86
C GLU A 157 3.48 16.91 15.51
N ASP A 158 3.49 15.99 16.46
CA ASP A 158 4.01 14.64 16.28
C ASP A 158 3.01 13.69 15.61
N ALA A 159 1.79 14.15 15.31
CA ALA A 159 0.79 13.33 14.65
C ALA A 159 1.19 13.02 13.21
N VAL A 160 1.09 11.75 12.81
CA VAL A 160 1.37 11.28 11.45
C VAL A 160 0.09 10.83 10.75
N ILE A 161 0.14 10.80 9.43
CA ILE A 161 -1.00 10.49 8.58
C ILE A 161 -0.56 9.44 7.55
N GLY A 162 -1.05 8.21 7.71
CA GLY A 162 -0.88 7.18 6.71
C GLY A 162 -2.01 7.15 5.66
N ASP A 163 -1.88 6.28 4.69
CA ASP A 163 -2.84 6.11 3.59
C ASP A 163 -4.27 5.84 4.07
N VAL A 164 -4.43 4.99 5.11
CA VAL A 164 -5.74 4.63 5.64
C VAL A 164 -6.40 5.80 6.36
N THR A 165 -5.61 6.59 7.11
CA THR A 165 -6.07 7.81 7.79
C THR A 165 -6.54 8.86 6.77
N GLN A 166 -5.78 9.06 5.68
CA GLN A 166 -6.18 9.95 4.59
C GLN A 166 -7.47 9.44 3.90
N ALA A 167 -7.58 8.14 3.65
CA ALA A 167 -8.79 7.55 3.06
C ALA A 167 -10.03 7.75 3.95
N ALA A 168 -9.88 7.63 5.28
CA ALA A 168 -10.95 7.90 6.24
C ALA A 168 -11.38 9.37 6.23
N TYR A 169 -10.47 10.30 5.99
CA TYR A 169 -10.79 11.73 5.77
C TYR A 169 -11.52 11.96 4.45
N LEU A 170 -11.06 11.34 3.36
CA LEU A 170 -11.61 11.54 2.02
C LEU A 170 -13.03 10.98 1.88
N GLY A 171 -13.32 9.83 2.50
CA GLY A 171 -14.61 9.15 2.38
C GLY A 171 -15.83 10.02 2.66
N PRO A 172 -15.90 10.77 3.77
CA PRO A 172 -17.01 11.71 4.06
C PRO A 172 -17.18 12.80 3.01
N TRP A 173 -16.12 13.30 2.40
CA TRP A 173 -16.19 14.32 1.35
C TRP A 173 -16.79 13.77 0.05
N LEU A 174 -16.37 12.56 -0.35
CA LEU A 174 -16.96 11.85 -1.50
C LEU A 174 -18.45 11.55 -1.25
N TRP A 175 -18.79 11.07 -0.05
CA TRP A 175 -20.17 10.82 0.33
C TRP A 175 -21.00 12.09 0.31
N LYS A 176 -20.50 13.19 0.88
CA LYS A 176 -21.15 14.51 0.85
C LYS A 176 -21.46 14.92 -0.59
N ALA A 177 -20.47 14.86 -1.48
CA ALA A 177 -20.65 15.21 -2.87
C ALA A 177 -21.72 14.34 -3.58
N ALA A 178 -21.72 13.03 -3.27
CA ALA A 178 -22.72 12.10 -3.81
C ALA A 178 -24.14 12.40 -3.30
N VAL A 179 -24.30 12.75 -2.00
CA VAL A 179 -25.58 13.15 -1.41
C VAL A 179 -26.09 14.46 -2.05
N GLU A 180 -25.22 15.43 -2.25
CA GLU A 180 -25.57 16.70 -2.90
C GLU A 180 -26.00 16.48 -4.36
N ALA A 181 -25.30 15.64 -5.10
CA ALA A 181 -25.68 15.26 -6.47
C ALA A 181 -27.01 14.50 -6.53
N ALA A 182 -27.27 13.62 -5.55
CA ALA A 182 -28.52 12.87 -5.45
C ALA A 182 -29.71 13.72 -4.97
N GLY A 183 -29.44 14.85 -4.28
CA GLY A 183 -30.46 15.65 -3.59
C GLY A 183 -31.23 14.85 -2.53
N SER A 184 -30.60 13.82 -1.93
CA SER A 184 -31.25 12.86 -1.03
C SER A 184 -30.21 12.11 -0.18
N PHE A 185 -30.64 11.67 1.03
CA PHE A 185 -29.89 10.71 1.86
C PHE A 185 -30.29 9.24 1.61
N ASP A 186 -31.22 9.00 0.68
CA ASP A 186 -31.62 7.65 0.31
C ASP A 186 -30.41 6.90 -0.30
N VAL A 187 -30.15 5.69 0.23
CA VAL A 187 -28.94 4.93 -0.12
C VAL A 187 -28.88 4.57 -1.61
N ASP A 188 -30.02 4.18 -2.18
CA ASP A 188 -30.05 3.79 -3.59
C ASP A 188 -29.84 4.98 -4.50
N ARG A 189 -30.42 6.14 -4.16
CA ARG A 189 -30.19 7.38 -4.90
C ARG A 189 -28.75 7.86 -4.80
N VAL A 190 -28.15 7.84 -3.60
CA VAL A 190 -26.74 8.22 -3.42
C VAL A 190 -25.82 7.29 -4.21
N ARG A 191 -26.08 5.98 -4.17
CA ARG A 191 -25.33 5.00 -4.95
C ARG A 191 -25.45 5.24 -6.45
N GLU A 192 -26.64 5.53 -6.95
CA GLU A 192 -26.90 5.81 -8.37
C GLU A 192 -26.15 7.06 -8.86
N HIS A 193 -26.03 8.09 -8.02
CA HIS A 193 -25.42 9.36 -8.38
C HIS A 193 -23.93 9.47 -8.00
N SER A 194 -23.36 8.47 -7.30
CA SER A 194 -21.95 8.53 -6.92
C SER A 194 -20.94 8.29 -8.05
N PRO A 195 -21.21 7.48 -9.11
CA PRO A 195 -20.29 7.34 -10.21
C PRO A 195 -20.09 8.67 -10.96
N GLY A 196 -18.83 9.00 -11.25
CA GLY A 196 -18.45 10.24 -11.90
C GLY A 196 -18.24 11.43 -10.96
N ILE A 197 -18.50 11.30 -9.65
CA ILE A 197 -18.12 12.31 -8.65
C ILE A 197 -16.61 12.49 -8.66
N GLU A 198 -16.18 13.74 -8.71
CA GLU A 198 -14.79 14.17 -8.77
C GLU A 198 -14.45 15.05 -7.57
N LEU A 199 -13.26 14.91 -7.04
CA LEU A 199 -12.69 15.83 -6.06
C LEU A 199 -11.26 16.18 -6.47
N ASP A 200 -11.00 17.46 -6.67
CA ASP A 200 -9.69 18.05 -6.94
C ASP A 200 -8.98 18.52 -5.65
N THR A 201 -9.70 18.48 -4.53
CA THR A 201 -9.25 18.94 -3.23
C THR A 201 -8.74 17.81 -2.31
N ALA A 202 -8.70 16.57 -2.79
CA ALA A 202 -8.22 15.45 -2.01
C ALA A 202 -6.71 15.58 -1.70
N PRO A 203 -6.24 15.20 -0.50
CA PRO A 203 -4.82 15.26 -0.14
C PRO A 203 -3.92 14.42 -1.05
N GLU A 204 -4.43 13.31 -1.58
CA GLU A 204 -3.74 12.47 -2.57
C GLU A 204 -3.71 13.09 -3.98
N GLY A 205 -4.37 14.22 -4.19
CA GLY A 205 -4.59 14.84 -5.50
C GLY A 205 -5.98 14.50 -6.06
N TYR A 206 -6.19 14.80 -7.34
CA TYR A 206 -7.47 14.55 -8.01
C TYR A 206 -7.87 13.08 -7.94
N VAL A 207 -9.13 12.84 -7.58
CA VAL A 207 -9.77 11.52 -7.55
C VAL A 207 -11.15 11.57 -8.22
N ARG A 208 -11.60 10.43 -8.73
CA ARG A 208 -12.92 10.27 -9.34
C ARG A 208 -13.52 8.91 -9.01
N ILE A 209 -14.83 8.87 -8.72
CA ILE A 209 -15.54 7.61 -8.50
C ILE A 209 -15.84 6.96 -9.86
N HIS A 210 -15.40 5.72 -10.02
CA HIS A 210 -15.68 4.89 -11.19
C HIS A 210 -17.09 4.29 -11.13
N GLN A 211 -17.60 3.74 -12.25
CA GLN A 211 -18.91 3.09 -12.35
C GLN A 211 -19.07 1.88 -11.40
N ASN A 212 -17.97 1.24 -11.00
CA ASN A 212 -17.95 0.16 -10.02
C ASN A 212 -17.80 0.65 -8.57
N HIS A 213 -17.93 1.96 -8.32
CA HIS A 213 -17.84 2.63 -7.02
C HIS A 213 -16.45 2.62 -6.34
N HIS A 214 -15.40 2.18 -7.04
CA HIS A 214 -14.02 2.38 -6.61
C HIS A 214 -13.48 3.69 -7.14
N LEU A 215 -12.30 4.10 -6.68
CA LEU A 215 -11.67 5.34 -7.13
C LEU A 215 -10.68 5.09 -8.27
N TRP A 216 -10.76 5.94 -9.29
CA TRP A 216 -9.60 6.26 -10.10
C TRP A 216 -8.57 6.93 -9.18
N SER A 217 -7.37 6.42 -9.12
CA SER A 217 -6.32 6.90 -8.24
C SER A 217 -4.94 6.64 -8.83
N ARG A 218 -3.94 7.40 -8.41
CA ARG A 218 -2.55 7.09 -8.72
C ARG A 218 -2.05 6.00 -7.80
N ALA A 219 -1.15 5.17 -8.28
CA ALA A 219 -0.32 4.33 -7.43
C ALA A 219 1.05 5.00 -7.25
N ARG A 220 1.55 4.96 -6.04
CA ARG A 220 2.86 5.53 -5.68
C ARG A 220 3.71 4.47 -5.01
N ILE A 221 4.99 4.55 -5.26
CA ILE A 221 5.99 3.72 -4.59
C ILE A 221 6.92 4.65 -3.84
N ALA A 222 7.09 4.39 -2.56
CA ALA A 222 7.93 5.19 -1.70
C ALA A 222 8.81 4.31 -0.82
N GLU A 223 9.95 4.85 -0.42
CA GLU A 223 10.94 4.22 0.43
C GLU A 223 10.82 4.75 1.86
N ALA A 224 10.72 3.84 2.82
CA ALA A 224 10.69 4.17 4.23
C ALA A 224 12.03 4.77 4.69
N GLN A 225 11.96 5.85 5.45
CA GLN A 225 13.12 6.55 6.00
C GLN A 225 13.27 6.27 7.50
N ALA A 226 14.46 6.44 8.04
CA ALA A 226 14.76 6.20 9.45
C ALA A 226 13.91 7.07 10.41
N ASP A 227 13.45 8.24 9.96
CA ASP A 227 12.58 9.14 10.73
C ASP A 227 11.08 8.73 10.71
N GLY A 228 10.76 7.63 10.02
CA GLY A 228 9.41 7.10 9.91
C GLY A 228 8.55 7.72 8.81
N GLN A 229 9.10 8.64 8.03
CA GLN A 229 8.46 9.17 6.83
C GLN A 229 8.78 8.32 5.60
N PHE A 230 8.14 8.64 4.48
CA PHE A 230 8.36 7.96 3.20
C PHE A 230 8.81 8.95 2.14
N LYS A 231 9.84 8.58 1.38
CA LYS A 231 10.29 9.31 0.21
C LYS A 231 9.67 8.71 -1.04
N VAL A 232 8.80 9.45 -1.71
CA VAL A 232 8.19 9.00 -2.96
C VAL A 232 9.27 8.87 -4.05
N LEU A 233 9.37 7.69 -4.63
CA LEU A 233 10.31 7.35 -5.71
C LEU A 233 9.61 7.33 -7.08
N TYR A 234 8.35 6.93 -7.11
CA TYR A 234 7.58 6.77 -8.34
C TYR A 234 6.10 7.11 -8.11
N GLU A 235 5.47 7.67 -9.12
CA GLU A 235 4.04 7.89 -9.22
C GLU A 235 3.59 7.54 -10.64
N THR A 236 2.47 6.86 -10.80
CA THR A 236 1.90 6.60 -12.14
C THR A 236 1.55 7.90 -12.83
N GLU A 237 1.90 8.05 -14.11
CA GLU A 237 1.67 9.28 -14.90
C GLU A 237 0.18 9.61 -14.99
N GLU A 238 -0.64 8.56 -15.17
CA GLU A 238 -2.09 8.68 -15.30
C GLU A 238 -2.82 8.06 -14.10
N LEU A 239 -4.07 8.45 -13.91
CA LEU A 239 -4.96 7.77 -12.98
C LEU A 239 -5.20 6.34 -13.46
N MET A 240 -5.03 5.39 -12.57
CA MET A 240 -5.32 4.00 -12.85
C MET A 240 -6.82 3.72 -12.72
N GLU A 241 -7.36 3.05 -13.72
CA GLU A 241 -8.72 2.54 -13.65
C GLU A 241 -8.86 1.46 -12.57
N PRO A 242 -9.86 1.56 -11.67
CA PRO A 242 -10.07 0.52 -10.68
C PRO A 242 -10.71 -0.71 -11.31
N ASN A 243 -9.96 -1.81 -11.32
CA ASN A 243 -10.47 -3.13 -11.72
C ASN A 243 -10.28 -4.12 -10.56
N PRO A 244 -11.31 -4.32 -9.71
CA PRO A 244 -11.20 -5.21 -8.55
C PRO A 244 -11.15 -6.70 -8.92
N PHE A 245 -11.57 -7.04 -10.15
CA PHE A 245 -11.63 -8.42 -10.65
C PHE A 245 -11.02 -8.48 -12.07
N PRO A 246 -9.71 -8.27 -12.22
CA PRO A 246 -9.08 -8.27 -13.52
C PRO A 246 -9.22 -9.64 -14.19
N GLU A 247 -9.49 -9.63 -15.49
CA GLU A 247 -9.59 -10.85 -16.30
C GLU A 247 -8.24 -11.58 -16.30
N GLY A 248 -8.26 -12.90 -16.16
CA GLY A 248 -7.05 -13.73 -16.10
C GLY A 248 -6.45 -13.88 -14.69
N TYR A 249 -6.93 -13.11 -13.68
CA TYR A 249 -6.42 -13.17 -12.30
C TYR A 249 -7.37 -13.89 -11.31
N GLN A 250 -8.37 -14.58 -11.82
CA GLN A 250 -9.41 -15.24 -11.01
C GLN A 250 -9.04 -16.64 -10.54
#